data_57edaeaeb6ff3aff8451fb08a3bd4998
#
_entry.id   57edaeaeb6ff3aff8451fb08a3bd4998
#
_cell.length_a   1.000
_cell.length_b   1.000
_cell.length_c   1.000
_cell.angle_alpha   90.00
_cell.angle_beta   90.00
_cell.angle_gamma   90.00
#
_symmetry.space_group_name_H-M   'P 1'
#
loop_
_entity.id
_entity.type
_entity.pdbx_description
1 polymer ?
#
loop_
_entity_poly.entity_id
_entity_poly.type
_entity_poly.pdbx_seq_one_letter_code
_entity_poly.pdbx_strand_id
1 'polypeptide(L)'
;YVSDASRAGWGVTETFGTHGTAADVNKLILHALNNGTTNVVLDLTGDLSADDLSTVLGDVYLDLVPLRLHAGTDTAAAATALYALIDAAGVAESTTVELGATPLTSRVDGSDTTSLDDAIALAVDASARPGDVRAIMIDGVALSNQGATDAQEVGMALAAGVDYLRAL
;
A
#
# COMPACT_ATOMS: atom_id res chain seq x y z
N TYR A 1 -13.42 12.30 -3.56
CA TYR A 1 -13.49 10.89 -4.01
C TYR A 1 -14.70 10.75 -4.92
N VAL A 2 -14.49 10.76 -6.21
CA VAL A 2 -15.53 10.35 -7.14
C VAL A 2 -15.35 8.84 -7.32
N SER A 3 -16.10 8.04 -6.56
CA SER A 3 -16.24 6.63 -6.90
C SER A 3 -16.78 6.58 -8.32
N ASP A 4 -16.03 6.00 -9.22
CA ASP A 4 -16.59 5.70 -10.55
C ASP A 4 -17.72 4.70 -10.36
N ALA A 5 -18.96 5.22 -10.34
CA ALA A 5 -20.18 4.42 -10.21
C ALA A 5 -20.37 3.43 -11.38
N SER A 6 -19.49 3.49 -12.39
CA SER A 6 -19.48 2.52 -13.52
C SER A 6 -18.84 1.18 -13.12
N ARG A 7 -18.05 1.13 -12.04
CA ARG A 7 -17.55 -0.13 -11.47
C ARG A 7 -18.60 -0.71 -10.52
N ALA A 8 -19.66 -1.28 -11.08
CA ALA A 8 -20.62 -2.05 -10.31
C ALA A 8 -19.95 -3.33 -9.80
N GLY A 9 -19.52 -3.33 -8.54
CA GLY A 9 -18.97 -4.52 -7.89
C GLY A 9 -17.95 -4.20 -6.80
N TRP A 10 -17.64 -5.20 -6.02
CA TRP A 10 -16.59 -5.23 -5.03
C TRP A 10 -15.27 -5.66 -5.70
N GLY A 11 -14.13 -5.18 -5.23
CA GLY A 11 -12.83 -5.66 -5.67
C GLY A 11 -12.38 -6.88 -4.88
N VAL A 12 -11.66 -7.78 -5.52
CA VAL A 12 -10.96 -8.88 -4.86
C VAL A 12 -9.51 -8.46 -4.66
N THR A 13 -9.08 -8.38 -3.40
CA THR A 13 -7.72 -7.98 -3.03
C THR A 13 -6.97 -9.18 -2.50
N GLU A 14 -5.78 -9.45 -3.03
CA GLU A 14 -4.89 -10.51 -2.56
C GLU A 14 -3.52 -9.94 -2.19
N THR A 15 -2.89 -10.56 -1.17
CA THR A 15 -1.55 -10.19 -0.69
C THR A 15 -0.51 -11.17 -1.21
N PHE A 16 0.60 -10.63 -1.72
CA PHE A 16 1.71 -11.38 -2.26
C PHE A 16 3.03 -10.86 -1.69
N GLY A 17 4.06 -11.71 -1.68
CA GLY A 17 5.43 -11.30 -1.36
C GLY A 17 5.90 -11.69 0.03
N THR A 18 5.05 -12.19 0.91
CA THR A 18 5.45 -12.66 2.25
C THR A 18 6.57 -13.72 2.17
N HIS A 19 6.51 -14.58 1.15
CA HIS A 19 7.53 -15.60 0.90
C HIS A 19 7.72 -15.84 -0.59
N GLY A 20 8.93 -16.26 -0.96
CA GLY A 20 9.26 -16.69 -2.32
C GLY A 20 10.19 -15.73 -3.06
N THR A 21 10.63 -16.15 -4.23
CA THR A 21 11.46 -15.30 -5.10
C THR A 21 10.59 -14.29 -5.86
N ALA A 22 11.17 -13.15 -6.25
CA ALA A 22 10.50 -12.13 -7.05
C ALA A 22 9.82 -12.71 -8.31
N ALA A 23 10.49 -13.64 -9.01
CA ALA A 23 9.96 -14.27 -10.20
C ALA A 23 8.77 -15.22 -9.92
N ASP A 24 8.75 -15.89 -8.78
CA ASP A 24 7.63 -16.76 -8.42
C ASP A 24 6.44 -15.95 -7.94
N VAL A 25 6.68 -14.87 -7.18
CA VAL A 25 5.64 -13.93 -6.77
C VAL A 25 5.01 -13.27 -7.98
N ASN A 26 5.78 -12.84 -8.98
CA ASN A 26 5.24 -12.30 -10.24
C ASN A 26 4.29 -13.28 -10.92
N LYS A 27 4.68 -14.58 -11.06
CA LYS A 27 3.81 -15.61 -11.65
C LYS A 27 2.50 -15.76 -10.89
N LEU A 28 2.56 -15.72 -9.55
CA LEU A 28 1.36 -15.80 -8.70
C LEU A 28 0.44 -14.59 -8.92
N ILE A 29 0.99 -13.37 -8.96
CA ILE A 29 0.24 -12.14 -9.24
C ILE A 29 -0.45 -12.23 -10.61
N LEU A 30 0.29 -12.55 -11.66
CA LEU A 30 -0.27 -12.66 -13.02
C LEU A 30 -1.35 -13.75 -13.09
N HIS A 31 -1.14 -14.89 -12.39
CA HIS A 31 -2.15 -15.92 -12.29
C HIS A 31 -3.42 -15.43 -11.58
N ALA A 32 -3.28 -14.76 -10.44
CA ALA A 32 -4.40 -14.24 -9.66
C ALA A 32 -5.19 -13.19 -10.45
N LEU A 33 -4.51 -12.24 -11.09
CA LEU A 33 -5.15 -11.22 -11.94
C LEU A 33 -5.94 -11.84 -13.10
N ASN A 34 -5.44 -12.91 -13.71
CA ASN A 34 -6.15 -13.66 -14.74
C ASN A 34 -7.35 -14.46 -14.20
N ASN A 35 -7.45 -14.67 -12.89
CA ASN A 35 -8.52 -15.43 -12.24
C ASN A 35 -9.47 -14.57 -11.39
N GLY A 36 -9.42 -13.24 -11.55
CA GLY A 36 -10.43 -12.34 -10.98
C GLY A 36 -9.97 -11.48 -9.81
N THR A 37 -8.71 -11.56 -9.38
CA THR A 37 -8.11 -10.57 -8.49
C THR A 37 -8.07 -9.22 -9.20
N THR A 38 -8.48 -8.17 -8.50
CA THR A 38 -8.56 -6.81 -9.05
C THR A 38 -7.56 -5.86 -8.41
N ASN A 39 -7.13 -6.13 -7.19
CA ASN A 39 -6.21 -5.28 -6.42
C ASN A 39 -5.11 -6.14 -5.83
N VAL A 40 -3.90 -5.62 -5.79
CA VAL A 40 -2.71 -6.34 -5.30
C VAL A 40 -2.13 -5.61 -4.10
N VAL A 41 -1.88 -6.34 -3.02
CA VAL A 41 -1.06 -5.90 -1.89
C VAL A 41 0.30 -6.59 -1.99
N LEU A 42 1.37 -5.81 -2.00
CA LEU A 42 2.75 -6.31 -1.98
C LEU A 42 3.31 -6.21 -0.56
N ASP A 43 3.57 -7.34 0.03
CA ASP A 43 4.26 -7.45 1.31
C ASP A 43 5.78 -7.57 1.07
N LEU A 44 6.50 -6.51 1.43
CA LEU A 44 7.95 -6.39 1.32
C LEU A 44 8.64 -6.50 2.69
N THR A 45 7.92 -6.99 3.70
CA THR A 45 8.51 -7.21 5.05
C THR A 45 9.11 -8.61 5.19
N GLY A 46 8.92 -9.48 4.21
CA GLY A 46 9.43 -10.85 4.17
C GLY A 46 10.70 -11.00 3.34
N ASP A 47 10.63 -11.89 2.33
CA ASP A 47 11.79 -12.24 1.49
C ASP A 47 12.09 -11.23 0.39
N LEU A 48 11.14 -10.33 0.08
CA LEU A 48 11.26 -9.32 -0.98
C LEU A 48 11.67 -7.96 -0.44
N SER A 49 12.29 -7.17 -1.31
CA SER A 49 12.72 -5.79 -1.05
C SER A 49 12.21 -4.83 -2.13
N ALA A 50 12.49 -3.55 -1.97
CA ALA A 50 12.20 -2.53 -2.97
C ALA A 50 12.88 -2.81 -4.32
N ASP A 51 14.07 -3.42 -4.32
CA ASP A 51 14.83 -3.74 -5.54
C ASP A 51 14.16 -4.83 -6.39
N ASP A 52 13.32 -5.66 -5.78
CA ASP A 52 12.61 -6.74 -6.46
C ASP A 52 11.37 -6.26 -7.22
N LEU A 53 10.89 -5.05 -6.96
CA LEU A 53 9.63 -4.55 -7.52
C LEU A 53 9.57 -4.60 -9.05
N SER A 54 10.69 -4.33 -9.73
CA SER A 54 10.74 -4.40 -11.20
C SER A 54 10.48 -5.81 -11.74
N THR A 55 10.92 -6.84 -11.02
CA THR A 55 10.68 -8.25 -11.37
C THR A 55 9.28 -8.68 -10.95
N VAL A 56 8.87 -8.31 -9.73
CA VAL A 56 7.55 -8.68 -9.15
C VAL A 56 6.41 -8.11 -9.98
N LEU A 57 6.55 -6.89 -10.48
CA LEU A 57 5.52 -6.19 -11.26
C LEU A 57 5.74 -6.30 -12.79
N GLY A 58 6.65 -7.16 -13.24
CA GLY A 58 6.83 -7.44 -14.66
C GLY A 58 5.52 -7.88 -15.32
N ASP A 59 5.18 -7.30 -16.46
CA ASP A 59 3.95 -7.56 -17.22
C ASP A 59 2.63 -7.25 -16.46
N VAL A 60 2.67 -6.58 -15.31
CA VAL A 60 1.48 -6.05 -14.63
C VAL A 60 1.13 -4.68 -15.19
N TYR A 61 -0.12 -4.48 -15.59
CA TYR A 61 -0.63 -3.19 -16.06
C TYR A 61 -0.91 -2.27 -14.88
N LEU A 62 0.06 -1.38 -14.58
CA LEU A 62 0.05 -0.50 -13.39
C LEU A 62 -1.05 0.57 -13.43
N ASP A 63 -1.62 0.85 -14.60
CA ASP A 63 -2.76 1.75 -14.80
C ASP A 63 -4.12 1.07 -14.57
N LEU A 64 -4.16 -0.25 -14.52
CA LEU A 64 -5.38 -1.03 -14.36
C LEU A 64 -5.51 -1.69 -12.99
N VAL A 65 -4.38 -1.95 -12.32
CA VAL A 65 -4.33 -2.70 -11.07
C VAL A 65 -3.99 -1.76 -9.92
N PRO A 66 -4.94 -1.44 -9.03
CA PRO A 66 -4.63 -0.74 -7.79
C PRO A 66 -3.62 -1.52 -6.95
N LEU A 67 -2.56 -0.84 -6.53
CA LEU A 67 -1.47 -1.42 -5.76
C LEU A 67 -1.44 -0.85 -4.34
N ARG A 68 -1.20 -1.72 -3.36
CA ARG A 68 -0.84 -1.32 -2.01
C ARG A 68 0.51 -1.92 -1.64
N LEU A 69 1.36 -1.12 -1.01
CA LEU A 69 2.60 -1.58 -0.41
C LEU A 69 2.40 -1.87 1.08
N HIS A 70 3.12 -2.88 1.56
CA HIS A 70 3.34 -3.14 2.97
C HIS A 70 4.85 -3.37 3.13
N ALA A 71 5.61 -2.32 3.44
CA ALA A 71 7.06 -2.33 3.42
C ALA A 71 7.71 -1.94 4.77
N GLY A 72 6.93 -1.84 5.83
CA GLY A 72 7.45 -1.54 7.16
C GLY A 72 8.31 -0.27 7.19
N THR A 73 9.55 -0.37 7.64
CA THR A 73 10.53 0.72 7.68
C THR A 73 10.99 1.16 6.29
N ASP A 74 10.90 0.29 5.29
CA ASP A 74 11.43 0.51 3.94
C ASP A 74 10.40 1.16 3.00
N THR A 75 9.29 1.66 3.53
CA THR A 75 8.20 2.26 2.74
C THR A 75 8.70 3.38 1.81
N ALA A 76 9.66 4.22 2.24
CA ALA A 76 10.20 5.29 1.40
C ALA A 76 11.01 4.75 0.22
N ALA A 77 11.82 3.72 0.43
CA ALA A 77 12.57 3.06 -0.63
C ALA A 77 11.64 2.35 -1.62
N ALA A 78 10.65 1.62 -1.09
CA ALA A 78 9.64 0.95 -1.90
C ALA A 78 8.81 1.94 -2.74
N ALA A 79 8.40 3.07 -2.17
CA ALA A 79 7.71 4.14 -2.87
C ALA A 79 8.56 4.69 -4.02
N THR A 80 9.83 4.98 -3.76
CA THR A 80 10.76 5.49 -4.80
C THR A 80 10.91 4.50 -5.96
N ALA A 81 11.09 3.22 -5.66
CA ALA A 81 11.22 2.17 -6.68
C ALA A 81 9.92 2.00 -7.49
N LEU A 82 8.75 2.00 -6.81
CA LEU A 82 7.46 1.91 -7.49
C LEU A 82 7.20 3.11 -8.40
N TYR A 83 7.49 4.32 -7.93
CA TYR A 83 7.36 5.53 -8.73
C TYR A 83 8.23 5.50 -9.99
N ALA A 84 9.46 5.01 -9.89
CA ALA A 84 10.31 4.86 -11.06
C ALA A 84 9.71 3.91 -12.12
N LEU A 85 9.06 2.83 -11.69
CA LEU A 85 8.37 1.90 -12.60
C LEU A 85 7.14 2.55 -13.27
N ILE A 86 6.33 3.26 -12.49
CA ILE A 86 5.15 3.98 -12.98
C ILE A 86 5.55 5.05 -13.99
N ASP A 87 6.60 5.83 -13.69
CA ASP A 87 7.09 6.88 -14.55
C ASP A 87 7.70 6.30 -15.85
N ALA A 88 8.45 5.20 -15.74
CA ALA A 88 8.99 4.48 -16.90
C ALA A 88 7.91 3.89 -17.81
N ALA A 89 6.79 3.45 -17.23
CA ALA A 89 5.64 2.96 -17.98
C ALA A 89 4.79 4.10 -18.59
N GLY A 90 4.98 5.35 -18.15
CA GLY A 90 4.23 6.51 -18.64
C GLY A 90 2.76 6.53 -18.23
N VAL A 91 2.40 5.90 -17.10
CA VAL A 91 1.00 5.69 -16.67
C VAL A 91 0.65 6.42 -15.37
N ALA A 92 1.48 7.34 -14.94
CA ALA A 92 1.35 8.00 -13.63
C ALA A 92 -0.02 8.66 -13.39
N GLU A 93 -0.67 9.21 -14.42
CA GLU A 93 -2.00 9.84 -14.29
C GLU A 93 -3.13 8.84 -14.04
N SER A 94 -2.94 7.58 -14.40
CA SER A 94 -3.96 6.53 -14.35
C SER A 94 -3.77 5.55 -13.19
N THR A 95 -2.69 5.70 -12.43
CA THR A 95 -2.38 4.76 -11.33
C THR A 95 -3.18 5.04 -10.07
N THR A 96 -3.47 3.97 -9.33
CA THR A 96 -3.99 4.01 -7.96
C THR A 96 -3.00 3.29 -7.05
N VAL A 97 -2.39 4.02 -6.12
CA VAL A 97 -1.34 3.49 -5.23
C VAL A 97 -1.60 3.87 -3.79
N GLU A 98 -1.49 2.90 -2.89
CA GLU A 98 -1.43 3.10 -1.45
C GLU A 98 -0.04 2.69 -0.94
N LEU A 99 0.73 3.63 -0.40
CA LEU A 99 2.10 3.36 0.09
C LEU A 99 2.13 2.62 1.42
N GLY A 100 1.02 2.60 2.15
CA GLY A 100 0.84 1.79 3.33
C GLY A 100 1.62 2.25 4.58
N ALA A 101 2.01 3.51 4.68
CA ALA A 101 2.64 4.02 5.90
C ALA A 101 1.66 4.08 7.06
N THR A 102 1.96 3.38 8.18
CA THR A 102 1.08 3.23 9.35
C THR A 102 1.78 3.60 10.66
N PRO A 103 2.40 4.79 10.81
CA PRO A 103 3.33 5.06 11.90
C PRO A 103 2.72 5.03 13.30
N LEU A 104 1.44 5.30 13.47
CA LEU A 104 0.78 5.29 14.77
C LEU A 104 0.13 3.94 15.08
N THR A 105 -0.55 3.33 14.14
CA THR A 105 -1.26 2.07 14.37
C THR A 105 -0.31 0.89 14.53
N SER A 106 0.80 0.88 13.82
CA SER A 106 1.80 -0.20 13.92
C SER A 106 2.53 -0.25 15.26
N ARG A 107 2.54 0.86 16.02
CA ARG A 107 3.07 0.85 17.40
C ARG A 107 2.24 -0.02 18.35
N VAL A 108 1.03 -0.38 17.97
CA VAL A 108 0.13 -1.19 18.77
C VAL A 108 0.51 -2.67 18.75
N ASP A 109 0.97 -3.16 17.62
CA ASP A 109 1.37 -4.56 17.45
C ASP A 109 2.88 -4.80 17.60
N GLY A 110 3.66 -3.73 17.78
CA GLY A 110 5.11 -3.79 17.97
C GLY A 110 5.88 -4.03 16.69
N SER A 111 5.24 -3.93 15.51
CA SER A 111 5.93 -4.01 14.24
C SER A 111 6.81 -2.78 14.01
N ASP A 112 7.96 -2.99 13.36
CA ASP A 112 8.80 -1.89 12.90
C ASP A 112 8.13 -1.21 11.71
N THR A 113 8.01 0.12 11.78
CA THR A 113 7.33 0.90 10.74
C THR A 113 8.01 2.22 10.46
N THR A 114 7.61 2.83 9.36
CA THR A 114 7.94 4.20 9.00
C THR A 114 7.65 5.16 10.17
N SER A 115 8.56 6.05 10.46
CA SER A 115 8.34 7.11 11.46
C SER A 115 7.21 8.07 11.03
N LEU A 116 6.65 8.82 11.99
CA LEU A 116 5.62 9.81 11.65
C LEU A 116 6.18 10.89 10.70
N ASP A 117 7.41 11.37 10.96
CA ASP A 117 8.03 12.41 10.13
C ASP A 117 8.26 11.91 8.69
N ASP A 118 8.73 10.66 8.52
CA ASP A 118 8.91 10.06 7.19
C ASP A 118 7.57 9.82 6.49
N ALA A 119 6.52 9.42 7.22
CA ALA A 119 5.19 9.25 6.66
C ALA A 119 4.59 10.59 6.19
N ILE A 120 4.82 11.68 6.91
CA ILE A 120 4.43 13.04 6.50
C ILE A 120 5.20 13.47 5.26
N ALA A 121 6.52 13.23 5.22
CA ALA A 121 7.33 13.53 4.03
C ALA A 121 6.82 12.76 2.79
N LEU A 122 6.49 11.47 2.95
CA LEU A 122 5.86 10.65 1.91
C LEU A 122 4.50 11.20 1.47
N ALA A 123 3.68 11.70 2.41
CA ALA A 123 2.37 12.27 2.08
C ALA A 123 2.50 13.57 1.28
N VAL A 124 3.46 14.42 1.61
CA VAL A 124 3.77 15.64 0.86
C VAL A 124 4.23 15.28 -0.57
N ASP A 125 5.15 14.32 -0.71
CA ASP A 125 5.61 13.85 -2.02
C ASP A 125 4.46 13.25 -2.83
N ALA A 126 3.67 12.35 -2.24
CA ALA A 126 2.51 11.74 -2.87
C ALA A 126 1.49 12.77 -3.36
N SER A 127 1.28 13.86 -2.61
CA SER A 127 0.33 14.93 -2.99
C SER A 127 0.74 15.70 -4.24
N ALA A 128 2.02 15.69 -4.56
CA ALA A 128 2.56 16.35 -5.76
C ALA A 128 2.57 15.44 -6.99
N ARG A 129 2.30 14.15 -6.83
CA ARG A 129 2.29 13.19 -7.94
C ARG A 129 0.94 13.17 -8.65
N PRO A 130 0.94 12.92 -9.97
CA PRO A 130 -0.29 12.64 -10.70
C PRO A 130 -0.87 11.28 -10.30
N GLY A 131 -2.16 11.08 -10.57
CA GLY A 131 -2.86 9.85 -10.21
C GLY A 131 -3.48 9.89 -8.80
N ASP A 132 -3.98 8.74 -8.33
CA ASP A 132 -4.53 8.58 -6.97
C ASP A 132 -3.46 7.90 -6.08
N VAL A 133 -2.60 8.72 -5.46
CA VAL A 133 -1.53 8.24 -4.59
C VAL A 133 -1.82 8.61 -3.14
N ARG A 134 -1.87 7.60 -2.27
CA ARG A 134 -2.11 7.76 -0.83
C ARG A 134 -0.93 7.21 -0.05
N ALA A 135 -0.32 8.05 0.77
CA ALA A 135 0.86 7.66 1.55
C ALA A 135 0.50 6.99 2.87
N ILE A 136 -0.41 7.60 3.63
CA ILE A 136 -0.72 7.20 5.00
C ILE A 136 -1.98 6.34 5.02
N MET A 137 -1.91 5.25 5.77
CA MET A 137 -3.01 4.35 6.05
C MET A 137 -3.26 4.27 7.57
N ILE A 138 -4.51 4.08 7.96
CA ILE A 138 -4.89 3.72 9.32
C ILE A 138 -5.33 2.26 9.28
N ASP A 139 -4.56 1.39 9.92
CA ASP A 139 -4.84 -0.04 9.96
C ASP A 139 -5.60 -0.41 11.23
N GLY A 140 -6.92 -0.62 11.09
CA GLY A 140 -7.78 -1.09 12.17
C GLY A 140 -7.53 -2.55 12.56
N VAL A 141 -7.01 -3.37 11.63
CA VAL A 141 -6.74 -4.79 11.88
C VAL A 141 -5.68 -4.97 12.96
N ALA A 142 -4.65 -4.10 12.99
CA ALA A 142 -3.64 -4.12 14.05
C ALA A 142 -4.28 -3.95 15.43
N LEU A 143 -5.30 -3.11 15.54
CA LEU A 143 -6.03 -2.86 16.80
C LEU A 143 -6.94 -4.04 17.17
N SER A 144 -7.70 -4.56 16.21
CA SER A 144 -8.59 -5.73 16.41
C SER A 144 -7.79 -6.96 16.85
N ASN A 145 -6.64 -7.22 16.24
CA ASN A 145 -5.77 -8.35 16.58
C ASN A 145 -5.21 -8.27 18.01
N GLN A 146 -5.14 -7.07 18.61
CA GLN A 146 -4.76 -6.85 20.00
C GLN A 146 -5.96 -6.94 20.97
N GLY A 147 -7.14 -7.30 20.47
CA GLY A 147 -8.35 -7.51 21.26
C GLY A 147 -9.17 -6.24 21.48
N ALA A 148 -9.00 -5.22 20.67
CA ALA A 148 -9.87 -4.04 20.70
C ALA A 148 -11.30 -4.43 20.34
N THR A 149 -12.27 -3.84 21.04
CA THR A 149 -13.67 -3.90 20.63
C THR A 149 -13.90 -2.97 19.44
N ASP A 150 -14.97 -3.17 18.68
CA ASP A 150 -15.34 -2.34 17.53
C ASP A 150 -15.33 -0.83 17.87
N ALA A 151 -15.85 -0.47 19.05
CA ALA A 151 -15.87 0.93 19.49
C ALA A 151 -14.45 1.47 19.79
N GLN A 152 -13.57 0.64 20.33
CA GLN A 152 -12.17 1.01 20.58
C GLN A 152 -11.39 1.12 19.28
N GLU A 153 -11.58 0.20 18.35
CA GLU A 153 -10.97 0.24 17.02
C GLU A 153 -11.33 1.53 16.29
N VAL A 154 -12.63 1.84 16.18
CA VAL A 154 -13.10 3.06 15.54
C VAL A 154 -12.59 4.32 16.25
N GLY A 155 -12.62 4.35 17.60
CA GLY A 155 -12.12 5.47 18.38
C GLY A 155 -10.62 5.71 18.18
N MET A 156 -9.81 4.66 18.18
CA MET A 156 -8.35 4.75 17.96
C MET A 156 -8.03 5.13 16.51
N ALA A 157 -8.75 4.57 15.53
CA ALA A 157 -8.57 4.91 14.13
C ALA A 157 -8.87 6.40 13.86
N LEU A 158 -9.95 6.93 14.44
CA LEU A 158 -10.27 8.36 14.35
C LEU A 158 -9.21 9.24 15.04
N ALA A 159 -8.72 8.83 16.22
CA ALA A 159 -7.66 9.56 16.91
C ALA A 159 -6.38 9.60 16.09
N ALA A 160 -5.94 8.46 15.52
CA ALA A 160 -4.79 8.40 14.63
C ALA A 160 -4.96 9.32 13.40
N GLY A 161 -6.15 9.30 12.79
CA GLY A 161 -6.45 10.17 11.66
C GLY A 161 -6.37 11.66 12.00
N VAL A 162 -6.86 12.04 13.18
CA VAL A 162 -6.75 13.44 13.66
C VAL A 162 -5.29 13.83 13.92
N ASP A 163 -4.49 12.92 14.47
CA ASP A 163 -3.07 13.18 14.73
C ASP A 163 -2.28 13.31 13.42
N TYR A 164 -2.57 12.49 12.42
CA TYR A 164 -1.99 12.66 11.08
C TYR A 164 -2.36 14.00 10.44
N LEU A 165 -3.64 14.39 10.52
CA LEU A 165 -4.10 15.68 9.98
C LEU A 165 -3.50 16.90 10.70
N ARG A 166 -3.10 16.77 11.97
CA ARG A 166 -2.41 17.84 12.70
C ARG A 166 -0.94 17.93 12.37
N ALA A 167 -0.35 16.82 11.92
CA ALA A 167 1.06 16.73 11.56
C ALA A 167 1.34 17.15 10.10
N LEU A 168 0.33 17.05 9.22
CA LEU A 168 0.35 17.55 7.84
C LEU A 168 0.18 19.07 7.78
#